data_dcac1c73a6ac3529857abc52ff2f2a93
#
_entry.id   dcac1c73a6ac3529857abc52ff2f2a93
#
_cell.length_a   1.000
_cell.length_b   1.000
_cell.length_c   1.000
_cell.angle_alpha   90.00
_cell.angle_beta   90.00
_cell.angle_gamma   90.00
#
_symmetry.space_group_name_H-M   'P 1'
#
loop_
_entity.id
_entity.type
_entity.pdbx_description
1 polymer ?
#
loop_
_entity_poly.entity_id
_entity_poly.type
_entity_poly.pdbx_seq_one_letter_code
_entity_poly.pdbx_strand_id
1 'polypeptide(L)'
;MGKPLVKVAAVVIGGVAAITVCFVGYKVNINRQYEQRVNYTETAVLKEKSSLKEIKEEIASLYSDGTHTFLKNDLQEEAVNKVETKLAAIKVSAAEFGINEEDLPENIKEVKAEKDSLDKRMDDADLKFYIQKSVNELFTQPVSDWQAAQNDVIINEQVSETTIGDIRDRLKMIADSNWKNLINQYLDYATAQVKRATDIQETLDKLLKDGKVASSATYEIYLNLVDSIAQVRNETLKKSFEEAAATIGNQIGVGAAEETTDTWTNTEELSQDYTQ
;
A
#
# COMPACT_ATOMS: atom_id res chain seq x y z
N MET A 1 -3.20 -14.87 12.94
CA MET A 1 -2.10 -14.94 11.97
C MET A 1 -1.21 -13.72 12.15
N GLY A 2 -0.13 -13.83 12.86
CA GLY A 2 0.79 -12.73 13.08
C GLY A 2 2.15 -13.11 12.56
N LYS A 3 2.79 -12.24 11.79
CA LYS A 3 4.27 -12.16 11.68
C LYS A 3 4.78 -11.44 10.41
N PRO A 4 4.64 -10.13 10.29
CA PRO A 4 5.68 -9.41 9.56
C PRO A 4 6.56 -8.53 10.48
N LEU A 5 6.07 -8.07 11.63
CA LEU A 5 6.83 -7.18 12.53
C LEU A 5 8.07 -7.82 13.20
N VAL A 6 8.14 -9.15 13.25
CA VAL A 6 9.28 -9.85 13.89
C VAL A 6 10.50 -9.97 12.96
N LYS A 7 10.34 -9.83 11.64
CA LYS A 7 11.46 -9.96 10.70
C LYS A 7 12.34 -8.71 10.62
N VAL A 8 11.79 -7.54 10.87
CA VAL A 8 12.56 -6.27 10.88
C VAL A 8 13.45 -6.19 12.12
N ALA A 9 12.99 -6.64 13.29
CA ALA A 9 13.80 -6.68 14.50
C ALA A 9 14.98 -7.67 14.44
N ALA A 10 14.89 -8.72 13.62
CA ALA A 10 15.94 -9.75 13.53
C ALA A 10 17.17 -9.32 12.70
N VAL A 11 17.04 -8.37 11.78
CA VAL A 11 18.16 -7.88 10.95
C VAL A 11 19.06 -6.92 11.73
N VAL A 12 18.51 -6.15 12.68
CA VAL A 12 19.27 -5.21 13.53
C VAL A 12 20.18 -5.96 14.52
N ILE A 13 19.80 -7.16 14.96
CA ILE A 13 20.59 -7.95 15.93
C ILE A 13 21.81 -8.66 15.30
N GLY A 14 21.79 -8.89 13.99
CA GLY A 14 22.86 -9.59 13.28
C GLY A 14 24.16 -8.79 13.10
N GLY A 15 24.13 -7.46 13.21
CA GLY A 15 25.31 -6.61 13.00
C GLY A 15 26.22 -6.43 14.23
N VAL A 16 25.76 -6.76 15.45
CA VAL A 16 26.51 -6.54 16.70
C VAL A 16 27.37 -7.72 17.10
N ALA A 17 27.17 -8.91 16.52
CA ALA A 17 27.82 -10.15 16.97
C ALA A 17 29.24 -10.40 16.43
N ALA A 18 29.83 -9.50 15.65
CA ALA A 18 31.13 -9.76 14.98
C ALA A 18 32.37 -9.21 15.69
N ILE A 19 32.27 -8.60 16.89
CA ILE A 19 33.43 -8.01 17.58
C ILE A 19 33.67 -8.62 18.96
N THR A 20 33.40 -9.91 19.16
CA THR A 20 33.76 -10.57 20.41
C THR A 20 34.73 -11.72 20.18
N VAL A 21 35.94 -11.42 19.68
CA VAL A 21 37.06 -12.35 19.78
C VAL A 21 38.36 -11.57 19.93
N CYS A 22 39.05 -11.83 21.03
CA CYS A 22 40.43 -11.62 21.41
C CYS A 22 40.63 -10.69 22.61
N PHE A 23 40.34 -11.18 23.78
CA PHE A 23 40.90 -10.64 25.03
C PHE A 23 41.44 -11.75 25.90
N VAL A 24 42.62 -12.23 25.59
CA VAL A 24 43.49 -12.82 26.60
C VAL A 24 44.92 -12.46 26.24
N GLY A 25 45.55 -11.62 27.02
CA GLY A 25 46.97 -11.40 26.98
C GLY A 25 47.46 -9.95 27.12
N TYR A 26 48.01 -9.63 28.26
CA TYR A 26 48.89 -8.49 28.60
C TYR A 26 48.30 -7.21 29.14
N LYS A 27 48.34 -7.09 30.45
CA LYS A 27 47.92 -5.92 31.24
C LYS A 27 48.63 -4.61 30.94
N VAL A 28 49.79 -4.59 30.30
CA VAL A 28 50.53 -3.38 29.95
C VAL A 28 50.13 -2.78 28.60
N ASN A 29 49.53 -3.57 27.72
CA ASN A 29 49.11 -3.11 26.40
C ASN A 29 47.66 -2.59 26.41
N ILE A 30 46.89 -2.95 27.42
CA ILE A 30 45.47 -2.60 27.55
C ILE A 30 45.27 -1.10 27.72
N ASN A 31 46.02 -0.46 28.59
CA ASN A 31 45.85 0.97 28.85
C ASN A 31 46.23 1.84 27.63
N ARG A 32 47.30 1.49 26.90
CA ARG A 32 47.63 2.20 25.66
C ARG A 32 46.61 2.05 24.56
N GLN A 33 46.07 0.85 24.41
CA GLN A 33 45.03 0.60 23.42
C GLN A 33 43.72 1.27 23.81
N TYR A 34 43.43 1.38 25.10
CA TYR A 34 42.26 2.10 25.60
C TYR A 34 42.37 3.61 25.35
N GLU A 35 43.50 4.23 25.76
CA GLU A 35 43.79 5.64 25.47
C GLU A 35 43.72 5.95 23.96
N GLN A 36 44.23 5.07 23.13
CA GLN A 36 44.13 5.22 21.68
C GLN A 36 42.66 5.18 21.20
N ARG A 37 41.82 4.33 21.79
CA ARG A 37 40.40 4.30 21.47
C ARG A 37 39.68 5.57 21.88
N VAL A 38 39.95 6.08 23.08
CA VAL A 38 39.39 7.35 23.56
C VAL A 38 39.77 8.49 22.60
N ASN A 39 41.06 8.64 22.26
CA ASN A 39 41.52 9.63 21.31
C ASN A 39 40.92 9.48 19.91
N TYR A 40 40.68 8.22 19.48
CA TYR A 40 40.05 7.93 18.19
C TYR A 40 38.57 8.25 18.17
N THR A 41 37.89 8.16 19.35
CA THR A 41 36.46 8.40 19.48
C THR A 41 36.08 9.82 19.14
N GLU A 42 36.87 10.82 19.50
CA GLU A 42 36.61 12.22 19.14
C GLU A 42 36.52 12.37 17.61
N THR A 43 37.50 11.82 16.89
CA THR A 43 37.50 11.84 15.43
C THR A 43 36.36 11.03 14.84
N ALA A 44 36.02 9.87 15.45
CA ALA A 44 34.90 9.04 15.03
C ALA A 44 33.55 9.76 15.20
N VAL A 45 33.34 10.46 16.33
CA VAL A 45 32.12 11.25 16.57
C VAL A 45 31.95 12.38 15.55
N LEU A 46 33.06 13.05 15.16
CA LEU A 46 33.01 14.04 14.08
C LEU A 46 32.62 13.43 12.73
N LYS A 47 33.07 12.20 12.46
CA LYS A 47 32.67 11.45 11.26
C LYS A 47 31.21 11.08 11.32
N GLU A 48 30.71 10.59 12.47
CA GLU A 48 29.28 10.28 12.64
C GLU A 48 28.42 11.54 12.41
N LYS A 49 28.84 12.71 12.90
CA LYS A 49 28.16 13.98 12.65
C LYS A 49 28.11 14.33 11.14
N SER A 50 29.19 14.07 10.40
CA SER A 50 29.21 14.27 8.95
C SER A 50 28.26 13.29 8.24
N SER A 51 28.30 12.02 8.64
CA SER A 51 27.41 10.99 8.09
C SER A 51 25.93 11.29 8.34
N LEU A 52 25.57 11.81 9.54
CA LEU A 52 24.21 12.25 9.82
C LEU A 52 23.73 13.37 8.90
N LYS A 53 24.63 14.30 8.52
CA LYS A 53 24.29 15.35 7.57
C LYS A 53 23.95 14.78 6.19
N GLU A 54 24.73 13.82 5.70
CA GLU A 54 24.47 13.13 4.44
C GLU A 54 23.16 12.33 4.51
N ILE A 55 22.94 11.59 5.60
CA ILE A 55 21.71 10.83 5.83
C ILE A 55 20.47 11.73 5.87
N LYS A 56 20.58 12.90 6.48
CA LYS A 56 19.51 13.91 6.48
C LYS A 56 19.10 14.34 5.07
N GLU A 57 20.09 14.55 4.19
CA GLU A 57 19.84 14.87 2.78
C GLU A 57 19.23 13.68 2.04
N GLU A 58 19.68 12.45 2.35
CA GLU A 58 19.11 11.23 1.79
C GLU A 58 17.67 11.03 2.25
N ILE A 59 17.34 11.21 3.54
CA ILE A 59 15.95 11.18 4.04
C ILE A 59 15.09 12.23 3.32
N ALA A 60 15.59 13.46 3.20
CA ALA A 60 14.89 14.51 2.48
C ALA A 60 14.65 14.14 1.01
N SER A 61 15.56 13.39 0.40
CA SER A 61 15.43 12.92 -0.98
C SER A 61 14.37 11.85 -1.20
N LEU A 62 13.84 11.20 -0.16
CA LEU A 62 12.71 10.26 -0.24
C LEU A 62 11.39 10.99 -0.51
N TYR A 63 11.32 12.28 -0.20
CA TYR A 63 10.15 13.11 -0.37
C TYR A 63 10.18 13.87 -1.70
N SER A 64 9.00 14.18 -2.22
CA SER A 64 8.83 14.97 -3.44
C SER A 64 8.82 16.47 -3.16
N ASP A 65 8.63 16.87 -1.90
CA ASP A 65 8.48 18.24 -1.46
C ASP A 65 9.43 18.61 -0.31
N GLY A 66 9.73 19.89 -0.17
CA GLY A 66 10.59 20.41 0.89
C GLY A 66 9.94 20.40 2.28
N THR A 67 8.64 20.15 2.38
CA THR A 67 7.89 20.05 3.65
C THR A 67 7.86 18.64 4.22
N HIS A 68 8.39 17.66 3.50
CA HIS A 68 8.40 16.23 3.85
C HIS A 68 6.97 15.67 4.04
N THR A 69 6.01 16.18 3.26
CA THR A 69 4.62 15.75 3.33
C THR A 69 4.37 14.53 2.44
N PHE A 70 4.81 14.58 1.19
CA PHE A 70 4.58 13.55 0.18
C PHE A 70 5.87 12.82 -0.18
N LEU A 71 5.84 11.49 -0.22
CA LEU A 71 6.92 10.70 -0.77
C LEU A 71 6.97 10.83 -2.30
N LYS A 72 8.11 10.48 -2.90
CA LYS A 72 8.23 10.41 -4.36
C LYS A 72 7.31 9.32 -4.92
N ASN A 73 6.73 9.55 -6.08
CA ASN A 73 5.81 8.61 -6.74
C ASN A 73 6.50 7.28 -7.12
N ASP A 74 7.77 7.35 -7.49
CA ASP A 74 8.59 6.22 -7.95
C ASP A 74 9.52 5.65 -6.87
N LEU A 75 9.26 5.96 -5.59
CA LEU A 75 10.09 5.50 -4.48
C LEU A 75 10.10 3.98 -4.38
N GLN A 76 11.31 3.41 -4.38
CA GLN A 76 11.52 1.98 -4.26
C GLN A 76 11.90 1.58 -2.83
N GLU A 77 11.54 0.38 -2.40
CA GLU A 77 11.81 -0.16 -1.08
C GLU A 77 13.33 -0.19 -0.77
N GLU A 78 14.14 -0.48 -1.77
CA GLU A 78 15.59 -0.49 -1.65
C GLU A 78 16.18 0.88 -1.27
N ALA A 79 15.58 1.96 -1.74
CA ALA A 79 16.01 3.31 -1.41
C ALA A 79 15.71 3.64 0.06
N VAL A 80 14.55 3.25 0.56
CA VAL A 80 14.13 3.40 1.95
C VAL A 80 15.04 2.59 2.86
N ASN A 81 15.20 1.28 2.60
CA ASN A 81 16.03 0.37 3.38
C ASN A 81 17.51 0.78 3.42
N LYS A 82 18.02 1.37 2.34
CA LYS A 82 19.39 1.86 2.27
C LYS A 82 19.65 2.99 3.26
N VAL A 83 18.72 3.94 3.34
CA VAL A 83 18.82 5.08 4.25
C VAL A 83 18.68 4.62 5.69
N GLU A 84 17.71 3.77 5.98
CA GLU A 84 17.51 3.16 7.29
C GLU A 84 18.76 2.42 7.78
N THR A 85 19.36 1.60 6.92
CA THR A 85 20.59 0.85 7.23
C THR A 85 21.75 1.79 7.58
N LYS A 86 21.91 2.89 6.84
CA LYS A 86 22.93 3.89 7.12
C LYS A 86 22.71 4.58 8.46
N LEU A 87 21.46 4.96 8.75
CA LEU A 87 21.10 5.62 10.00
C LEU A 87 21.29 4.69 11.20
N ALA A 88 20.93 3.42 11.08
CA ALA A 88 21.14 2.41 12.09
C ALA A 88 22.64 2.14 12.37
N ALA A 89 23.51 2.36 11.39
CA ALA A 89 24.95 2.17 11.55
C ALA A 89 25.65 3.30 12.32
N ILE A 90 24.99 4.43 12.56
CA ILE A 90 25.53 5.58 13.29
C ILE A 90 25.72 5.24 14.77
N LYS A 91 26.94 5.43 15.26
CA LYS A 91 27.32 5.14 16.65
C LYS A 91 27.14 6.35 17.54
N VAL A 92 26.48 6.15 18.69
CA VAL A 92 26.16 7.23 19.63
C VAL A 92 26.38 6.85 21.12
N SER A 93 26.83 5.62 21.41
CA SER A 93 27.01 5.13 22.76
C SER A 93 28.48 4.73 23.04
N ALA A 94 28.88 4.81 24.30
CA ALA A 94 30.19 4.36 24.75
C ALA A 94 30.50 2.90 24.38
N ALA A 95 29.49 2.03 24.50
CA ALA A 95 29.61 0.63 24.16
C ALA A 95 29.95 0.42 22.68
N GLU A 96 29.36 1.19 21.77
CA GLU A 96 29.62 1.12 20.33
C GLU A 96 31.03 1.60 19.96
N PHE A 97 31.60 2.51 20.74
CA PHE A 97 33.00 2.96 20.60
C PHE A 97 33.98 2.08 21.39
N GLY A 98 33.52 1.23 22.29
CA GLY A 98 34.33 0.37 23.15
C GLY A 98 35.14 1.14 24.21
N ILE A 99 34.54 2.19 24.78
CA ILE A 99 35.05 3.05 25.85
C ILE A 99 34.06 3.16 27.00
N ASN A 100 34.44 3.82 28.11
CA ASN A 100 33.52 4.09 29.22
C ASN A 100 32.67 5.34 28.94
N GLU A 101 31.52 5.46 29.61
CA GLU A 101 30.61 6.61 29.47
C GLU A 101 31.28 7.95 29.83
N GLU A 102 32.19 7.95 30.83
CA GLU A 102 32.93 9.13 31.29
C GLU A 102 33.94 9.67 30.26
N ASP A 103 34.36 8.82 29.32
CA ASP A 103 35.33 9.16 28.27
C ASP A 103 34.65 9.54 26.92
N LEU A 104 33.30 9.56 26.87
CA LEU A 104 32.58 10.05 25.70
C LEU A 104 32.82 11.55 25.50
N PRO A 105 33.12 11.99 24.28
CA PRO A 105 33.24 13.42 23.96
C PRO A 105 31.92 14.18 24.20
N GLU A 106 32.00 15.42 24.67
CA GLU A 106 30.79 16.23 24.97
C GLU A 106 29.85 16.40 23.78
N ASN A 107 30.41 16.48 22.56
CA ASN A 107 29.65 16.64 21.33
C ASN A 107 28.82 15.40 20.94
N ILE A 108 29.00 14.24 21.61
CA ILE A 108 28.18 13.04 21.38
C ILE A 108 26.69 13.30 21.66
N LYS A 109 26.38 14.20 22.61
CA LYS A 109 24.98 14.53 22.93
C LYS A 109 24.26 15.18 21.76
N GLU A 110 24.96 16.02 21.00
CA GLU A 110 24.40 16.63 19.78
C GLU A 110 24.17 15.57 18.69
N VAL A 111 25.15 14.68 18.49
CA VAL A 111 25.08 13.61 17.49
C VAL A 111 23.91 12.67 17.81
N LYS A 112 23.75 12.31 19.09
CA LYS A 112 22.64 11.48 19.54
C LYS A 112 21.29 12.17 19.32
N ALA A 113 21.17 13.46 19.70
CA ALA A 113 19.91 14.20 19.53
C ALA A 113 19.55 14.35 18.04
N GLU A 114 20.53 14.55 17.16
CA GLU A 114 20.30 14.61 15.72
C GLU A 114 19.91 13.24 15.16
N LYS A 115 20.57 12.16 15.60
CA LYS A 115 20.19 10.78 15.24
C LYS A 115 18.76 10.50 15.66
N ASP A 116 18.38 10.76 16.91
CA ASP A 116 17.02 10.54 17.43
C ASP A 116 15.96 11.33 16.63
N SER A 117 16.33 12.51 16.11
CA SER A 117 15.47 13.31 15.24
C SER A 117 15.33 12.72 13.84
N LEU A 118 16.41 12.17 13.28
CA LEU A 118 16.40 11.53 11.97
C LEU A 118 15.72 10.17 12.01
N ASP A 119 15.88 9.40 13.12
CA ASP A 119 15.15 8.15 13.34
C ASP A 119 13.64 8.38 13.23
N LYS A 120 13.10 9.41 13.91
CA LYS A 120 11.67 9.75 13.82
C LYS A 120 11.21 10.12 12.42
N ARG A 121 12.05 10.81 11.65
CA ARG A 121 11.73 11.15 10.25
C ARG A 121 11.79 9.94 9.34
N MET A 122 12.71 9.03 9.62
CA MET A 122 12.82 7.78 8.89
C MET A 122 11.62 6.87 9.17
N ASP A 123 11.22 6.76 10.45
CA ASP A 123 10.03 6.04 10.87
C ASP A 123 8.75 6.56 10.16
N ASP A 124 8.61 7.91 10.03
CA ASP A 124 7.48 8.52 9.30
C ASP A 124 7.53 8.18 7.80
N ALA A 125 8.72 8.26 7.18
CA ALA A 125 8.89 7.93 5.76
C ALA A 125 8.59 6.44 5.49
N ASP A 126 9.09 5.56 6.34
CA ASP A 126 8.89 4.12 6.26
C ASP A 126 7.41 3.75 6.41
N LEU A 127 6.77 4.27 7.44
CA LEU A 127 5.33 4.04 7.67
C LEU A 127 4.48 4.53 6.48
N LYS A 128 4.77 5.72 5.95
CA LYS A 128 4.10 6.25 4.75
C LYS A 128 4.33 5.35 3.54
N PHE A 129 5.55 4.89 3.33
CA PHE A 129 5.89 4.00 2.22
C PHE A 129 5.11 2.69 2.28
N TYR A 130 5.06 2.04 3.43
CA TYR A 130 4.31 0.79 3.60
C TYR A 130 2.80 0.99 3.47
N ILE A 131 2.25 2.13 3.91
CA ILE A 131 0.84 2.44 3.70
C ILE A 131 0.55 2.64 2.20
N GLN A 132 1.39 3.40 1.47
CA GLN A 132 1.24 3.57 0.02
C GLN A 132 1.33 2.23 -0.72
N LYS A 133 2.26 1.36 -0.34
CA LYS A 133 2.38 -0.01 -0.86
C LYS A 133 1.10 -0.81 -0.63
N SER A 134 0.55 -0.77 0.60
CA SER A 134 -0.71 -1.45 0.94
C SER A 134 -1.90 -0.88 0.17
N VAL A 135 -1.95 0.43 -0.08
CA VAL A 135 -2.99 1.06 -0.90
C VAL A 135 -2.85 0.64 -2.37
N ASN A 136 -1.62 0.57 -2.91
CA ASN A 136 -1.39 0.06 -4.26
C ASN A 136 -1.88 -1.38 -4.44
N GLU A 137 -1.75 -2.22 -3.43
CA GLU A 137 -2.24 -3.62 -3.44
C GLU A 137 -3.77 -3.73 -3.52
N LEU A 138 -4.52 -2.65 -3.22
CA LEU A 138 -5.97 -2.61 -3.41
C LEU A 138 -6.38 -2.50 -4.88
N PHE A 139 -5.51 -2.04 -5.77
CA PHE A 139 -5.85 -1.69 -7.14
C PHE A 139 -5.15 -2.57 -8.17
N THR A 140 -5.77 -2.70 -9.34
CA THR A 140 -5.24 -3.47 -10.47
C THR A 140 -3.99 -2.83 -11.07
N GLN A 141 -3.83 -1.51 -10.88
CA GLN A 141 -2.65 -0.74 -11.27
C GLN A 141 -2.21 0.11 -10.08
N PRO A 142 -0.91 0.31 -9.87
CA PRO A 142 -0.42 1.21 -8.83
C PRO A 142 -0.96 2.64 -9.03
N VAL A 143 -1.17 3.33 -7.93
CA VAL A 143 -1.51 4.76 -7.94
C VAL A 143 -0.39 5.54 -8.64
N SER A 144 -0.76 6.32 -9.64
CA SER A 144 0.19 7.05 -10.48
C SER A 144 0.65 8.37 -9.88
N ASP A 145 -0.19 8.99 -9.04
CA ASP A 145 0.10 10.27 -8.40
C ASP A 145 -0.28 10.25 -6.92
N TRP A 146 0.72 10.45 -6.07
CA TRP A 146 0.57 10.55 -4.62
C TRP A 146 0.44 11.99 -4.12
N GLN A 147 0.20 12.96 -4.99
CA GLN A 147 -0.03 14.36 -4.63
C GLN A 147 -1.49 14.80 -4.83
N ALA A 148 -2.20 14.13 -5.76
CA ALA A 148 -3.60 14.40 -6.03
C ALA A 148 -4.37 13.11 -6.30
N ALA A 149 -5.46 12.86 -5.55
CA ALA A 149 -6.27 11.65 -5.73
C ALA A 149 -6.97 11.65 -7.09
N GLN A 150 -6.78 10.57 -7.83
CA GLN A 150 -7.42 10.32 -9.12
C GLN A 150 -8.46 9.21 -8.97
N ASN A 151 -9.70 9.50 -9.37
CA ASN A 151 -10.80 8.54 -9.26
C ASN A 151 -10.92 7.64 -10.50
N ASP A 152 -9.80 7.21 -11.04
CA ASP A 152 -9.71 6.23 -12.14
C ASP A 152 -9.25 4.85 -11.67
N VAL A 153 -8.90 4.71 -10.39
CA VAL A 153 -8.45 3.47 -9.77
C VAL A 153 -9.52 2.37 -9.81
N ILE A 154 -9.08 1.15 -10.05
CA ILE A 154 -9.92 -0.05 -10.16
C ILE A 154 -9.45 -1.07 -9.12
N ILE A 155 -10.36 -1.54 -8.25
CA ILE A 155 -10.01 -2.52 -7.22
C ILE A 155 -9.63 -3.86 -7.81
N ASN A 156 -8.73 -4.58 -7.11
CA ASN A 156 -8.50 -6.00 -7.33
C ASN A 156 -9.71 -6.83 -6.86
N GLU A 157 -9.88 -8.00 -7.45
CA GLU A 157 -11.01 -8.89 -7.16
C GLU A 157 -11.07 -9.38 -5.70
N GLN A 158 -9.92 -9.45 -5.04
CA GLN A 158 -9.77 -10.00 -3.68
C GLN A 158 -9.86 -8.94 -2.58
N VAL A 159 -10.08 -7.68 -2.93
CA VAL A 159 -10.17 -6.58 -1.96
C VAL A 159 -11.46 -6.71 -1.16
N SER A 160 -11.33 -6.56 0.16
CA SER A 160 -12.45 -6.64 1.10
C SER A 160 -12.50 -5.40 2.00
N GLU A 161 -13.64 -5.16 2.65
CA GLU A 161 -13.78 -4.12 3.67
C GLU A 161 -12.78 -4.30 4.82
N THR A 162 -12.47 -5.55 5.19
CA THR A 162 -11.47 -5.86 6.22
C THR A 162 -10.08 -5.37 5.82
N THR A 163 -9.65 -5.65 4.57
CA THR A 163 -8.35 -5.20 4.06
C THR A 163 -8.23 -3.68 4.09
N ILE A 164 -9.29 -2.98 3.68
CA ILE A 164 -9.35 -1.50 3.72
C ILE A 164 -9.32 -1.01 5.18
N GLY A 165 -10.05 -1.67 6.07
CA GLY A 165 -10.10 -1.37 7.50
C GLY A 165 -8.72 -1.46 8.15
N ASP A 166 -7.94 -2.50 7.86
CA ASP A 166 -6.58 -2.69 8.38
C ASP A 166 -5.64 -1.54 7.97
N ILE A 167 -5.79 -1.03 6.74
CA ILE A 167 -5.01 0.14 6.28
C ILE A 167 -5.46 1.40 7.01
N ARG A 168 -6.77 1.61 7.20
CA ARG A 168 -7.29 2.74 7.97
C ARG A 168 -6.82 2.73 9.42
N ASP A 169 -6.70 1.56 10.04
CA ASP A 169 -6.20 1.42 11.41
C ASP A 169 -4.72 1.82 11.52
N ARG A 170 -3.88 1.45 10.57
CA ARG A 170 -2.49 1.92 10.49
C ARG A 170 -2.41 3.43 10.26
N LEU A 171 -3.30 3.97 9.43
CA LEU A 171 -3.35 5.40 9.14
C LEU A 171 -3.67 6.26 10.37
N LYS A 172 -4.31 5.71 11.40
CA LYS A 172 -4.57 6.40 12.68
C LYS A 172 -3.29 6.78 13.43
N MET A 173 -2.18 6.07 13.19
CA MET A 173 -0.88 6.36 13.81
C MET A 173 -0.19 7.59 13.21
N ILE A 174 -0.63 8.06 12.05
CA ILE A 174 -0.07 9.22 11.35
C ILE A 174 -0.88 10.47 11.73
N ALA A 175 -0.17 11.55 12.03
CA ALA A 175 -0.78 12.87 12.28
C ALA A 175 -1.58 13.36 11.06
N ASP A 176 -2.57 14.20 11.30
CA ASP A 176 -3.38 14.79 10.25
C ASP A 176 -2.53 15.62 9.30
N SER A 177 -2.66 15.35 8.02
CA SER A 177 -1.88 15.97 6.96
C SER A 177 -2.58 15.84 5.61
N ASN A 178 -2.14 16.62 4.63
CA ASN A 178 -2.65 16.49 3.25
C ASN A 178 -2.38 15.10 2.68
N TRP A 179 -1.25 14.47 3.02
CA TRP A 179 -0.95 13.09 2.63
C TRP A 179 -1.97 12.10 3.22
N LYS A 180 -2.27 12.21 4.50
CA LYS A 180 -3.29 11.35 5.16
C LYS A 180 -4.67 11.52 4.52
N ASN A 181 -5.04 12.75 4.18
CA ASN A 181 -6.29 13.03 3.49
C ASN A 181 -6.33 12.38 2.11
N LEU A 182 -5.21 12.44 1.37
CA LEU A 182 -5.07 11.77 0.07
C LEU A 182 -5.26 10.26 0.18
N ILE A 183 -4.58 9.62 1.15
CA ILE A 183 -4.75 8.19 1.40
C ILE A 183 -6.20 7.84 1.70
N ASN A 184 -6.87 8.62 2.56
CA ASN A 184 -8.29 8.41 2.87
C ASN A 184 -9.17 8.48 1.62
N GLN A 185 -8.91 9.39 0.68
CA GLN A 185 -9.65 9.48 -0.57
C GLN A 185 -9.51 8.20 -1.41
N TYR A 186 -8.30 7.64 -1.54
CA TYR A 186 -8.11 6.35 -2.22
C TYR A 186 -8.82 5.19 -1.51
N LEU A 187 -8.78 5.16 -0.18
CA LEU A 187 -9.52 4.18 0.61
C LEU A 187 -11.05 4.33 0.45
N ASP A 188 -11.55 5.56 0.30
CA ASP A 188 -12.97 5.82 0.03
C ASP A 188 -13.37 5.33 -1.38
N TYR A 189 -12.51 5.53 -2.39
CA TYR A 189 -12.74 4.99 -3.74
C TYR A 189 -12.76 3.46 -3.75
N ALA A 190 -11.85 2.82 -3.02
CA ALA A 190 -11.84 1.36 -2.86
C ALA A 190 -13.10 0.87 -2.12
N THR A 191 -13.47 1.51 -1.01
CA THR A 191 -14.66 1.19 -0.23
C THR A 191 -15.93 1.25 -1.07
N ALA A 192 -16.10 2.30 -1.88
CA ALA A 192 -17.26 2.47 -2.74
C ALA A 192 -17.37 1.35 -3.79
N GLN A 193 -16.25 0.91 -4.36
CA GLN A 193 -16.23 -0.18 -5.34
C GLN A 193 -16.49 -1.55 -4.68
N VAL A 194 -15.87 -1.84 -3.53
CA VAL A 194 -16.10 -3.07 -2.76
C VAL A 194 -17.56 -3.17 -2.35
N LYS A 195 -18.13 -2.09 -1.79
CA LYS A 195 -19.54 -2.06 -1.40
C LYS A 195 -20.45 -2.36 -2.58
N ARG A 196 -20.23 -1.75 -3.73
CA ARG A 196 -21.02 -2.03 -4.94
C ARG A 196 -20.93 -3.50 -5.34
N ALA A 197 -19.76 -4.09 -5.37
CA ALA A 197 -19.56 -5.49 -5.71
C ALA A 197 -20.26 -6.42 -4.70
N THR A 198 -20.20 -6.09 -3.40
CA THR A 198 -20.89 -6.83 -2.34
C THR A 198 -22.41 -6.73 -2.49
N ASP A 199 -22.95 -5.53 -2.70
CA ASP A 199 -24.39 -5.30 -2.87
C ASP A 199 -24.94 -6.08 -4.10
N ILE A 200 -24.17 -6.13 -5.21
CA ILE A 200 -24.50 -6.93 -6.41
C ILE A 200 -24.47 -8.42 -6.07
N GLN A 201 -23.42 -8.91 -5.43
CA GLN A 201 -23.29 -10.31 -5.06
C GLN A 201 -24.44 -10.76 -4.16
N GLU A 202 -24.76 -9.98 -3.12
CA GLU A 202 -25.89 -10.26 -2.25
C GLU A 202 -27.23 -10.29 -3.00
N THR A 203 -27.39 -9.43 -4.01
CA THR A 203 -28.60 -9.41 -4.83
C THR A 203 -28.66 -10.67 -5.70
N LEU A 204 -27.54 -11.04 -6.33
CA LEU A 204 -27.44 -12.30 -7.11
C LEU A 204 -27.73 -13.52 -6.23
N ASP A 205 -27.17 -13.61 -5.04
CA ASP A 205 -27.38 -14.72 -4.10
C ASP A 205 -28.84 -14.83 -3.62
N LYS A 206 -29.57 -13.72 -3.56
CA LYS A 206 -31.00 -13.69 -3.24
C LYS A 206 -31.85 -14.17 -4.42
N LEU A 207 -31.46 -13.79 -5.64
CA LEU A 207 -32.24 -14.06 -6.86
C LEU A 207 -31.92 -15.40 -7.51
N LEU A 208 -30.70 -15.93 -7.34
CA LEU A 208 -30.25 -17.18 -7.97
C LEU A 208 -29.77 -18.17 -6.90
N LYS A 209 -30.49 -19.26 -6.69
CA LYS A 209 -30.16 -20.33 -5.75
C LYS A 209 -30.04 -21.65 -6.49
N ASP A 210 -28.88 -22.29 -6.42
CA ASP A 210 -28.61 -23.57 -7.09
C ASP A 210 -28.96 -23.55 -8.60
N GLY A 211 -28.65 -22.43 -9.28
CA GLY A 211 -28.96 -22.23 -10.70
C GLY A 211 -30.46 -21.98 -11.02
N LYS A 212 -31.30 -21.82 -10.01
CA LYS A 212 -32.73 -21.54 -10.16
C LYS A 212 -33.07 -20.14 -9.67
N VAL A 213 -33.84 -19.42 -10.46
CA VAL A 213 -34.31 -18.08 -10.12
C VAL A 213 -35.39 -18.15 -9.05
N ALA A 214 -35.25 -17.35 -8.02
CA ALA A 214 -36.21 -17.21 -6.94
C ALA A 214 -37.49 -16.53 -7.44
N SER A 215 -38.64 -16.91 -6.88
CA SER A 215 -39.94 -16.28 -7.21
C SER A 215 -40.03 -14.78 -6.91
N SER A 216 -39.08 -14.24 -6.14
CA SER A 216 -38.95 -12.82 -5.85
C SER A 216 -38.26 -12.02 -6.96
N ALA A 217 -37.70 -12.68 -7.98
CA ALA A 217 -37.05 -12.03 -9.10
C ALA A 217 -38.09 -11.36 -10.01
N THR A 218 -38.21 -10.04 -9.89
CA THR A 218 -39.03 -9.24 -10.76
C THR A 218 -38.22 -8.59 -11.86
N TYR A 219 -38.85 -8.19 -12.94
CA TYR A 219 -38.19 -7.44 -14.03
C TYR A 219 -37.51 -6.15 -13.53
N GLU A 220 -38.17 -5.44 -12.63
CA GLU A 220 -37.62 -4.20 -12.04
C GLU A 220 -36.33 -4.47 -11.25
N ILE A 221 -36.32 -5.51 -10.40
CA ILE A 221 -35.09 -5.87 -9.65
C ILE A 221 -33.96 -6.30 -10.60
N TYR A 222 -34.31 -7.03 -11.68
CA TYR A 222 -33.36 -7.42 -12.70
C TYR A 222 -32.73 -6.19 -13.40
N LEU A 223 -33.53 -5.20 -13.81
CA LEU A 223 -33.02 -3.98 -14.45
C LEU A 223 -32.09 -3.21 -13.50
N ASN A 224 -32.48 -3.04 -12.24
CA ASN A 224 -31.64 -2.37 -11.24
C ASN A 224 -30.30 -3.13 -11.00
N LEU A 225 -30.35 -4.46 -11.07
CA LEU A 225 -29.15 -5.29 -10.98
C LEU A 225 -28.22 -5.05 -12.18
N VAL A 226 -28.76 -5.09 -13.40
CA VAL A 226 -28.00 -4.83 -14.65
C VAL A 226 -27.38 -3.43 -14.64
N ASP A 227 -28.13 -2.41 -14.22
CA ASP A 227 -27.64 -1.04 -14.11
C ASP A 227 -26.51 -0.92 -13.06
N SER A 228 -26.61 -1.67 -11.97
CA SER A 228 -25.56 -1.71 -10.94
C SER A 228 -24.30 -2.42 -11.46
N ILE A 229 -24.45 -3.50 -12.20
CA ILE A 229 -23.35 -4.25 -12.84
C ILE A 229 -22.63 -3.36 -13.86
N ALA A 230 -23.38 -2.61 -14.67
CA ALA A 230 -22.79 -1.68 -15.67
C ALA A 230 -21.82 -0.66 -15.05
N GLN A 231 -21.98 -0.32 -13.76
CA GLN A 231 -21.12 0.59 -13.02
C GLN A 231 -19.90 -0.08 -12.38
N VAL A 232 -19.76 -1.41 -12.47
CA VAL A 232 -18.56 -2.13 -11.98
C VAL A 232 -17.39 -1.82 -12.89
N ARG A 233 -16.28 -1.37 -12.31
CA ARG A 233 -15.07 -0.99 -13.07
C ARG A 233 -14.11 -2.16 -13.32
N ASN A 234 -14.05 -3.13 -12.40
CA ASN A 234 -13.23 -4.32 -12.59
C ASN A 234 -13.91 -5.26 -13.59
N GLU A 235 -13.27 -5.46 -14.75
CA GLU A 235 -13.86 -6.22 -15.87
C GLU A 235 -14.07 -7.68 -15.55
N THR A 236 -13.22 -8.29 -14.71
CA THR A 236 -13.40 -9.71 -14.31
C THR A 236 -14.62 -9.87 -13.43
N LEU A 237 -14.77 -9.01 -12.40
CA LEU A 237 -15.96 -8.99 -11.53
C LEU A 237 -17.22 -8.70 -12.35
N LYS A 238 -17.16 -7.68 -13.22
CA LYS A 238 -18.26 -7.27 -14.07
C LYS A 238 -18.75 -8.44 -14.93
N LYS A 239 -17.83 -9.12 -15.63
CA LYS A 239 -18.15 -10.27 -16.48
C LYS A 239 -18.79 -11.40 -15.67
N SER A 240 -18.24 -11.72 -14.49
CA SER A 240 -18.83 -12.74 -13.60
C SER A 240 -20.26 -12.38 -13.19
N PHE A 241 -20.52 -11.12 -12.86
CA PHE A 241 -21.87 -10.65 -12.51
C PHE A 241 -22.81 -10.64 -13.73
N GLU A 242 -22.34 -10.26 -14.92
CA GLU A 242 -23.09 -10.30 -16.17
C GLU A 242 -23.54 -11.74 -16.52
N GLU A 243 -22.66 -12.71 -16.38
CA GLU A 243 -22.98 -14.13 -16.61
C GLU A 243 -24.07 -14.64 -15.65
N ALA A 244 -23.99 -14.28 -14.37
CA ALA A 244 -25.01 -14.62 -13.38
C ALA A 244 -26.33 -13.89 -13.66
N ALA A 245 -26.28 -12.60 -14.01
CA ALA A 245 -27.47 -11.84 -14.38
C ALA A 245 -28.15 -12.37 -15.65
N ALA A 246 -27.38 -12.79 -16.68
CA ALA A 246 -27.89 -13.39 -17.88
C ALA A 246 -28.67 -14.69 -17.57
N THR A 247 -28.18 -15.50 -16.63
CA THR A 247 -28.88 -16.69 -16.15
C THR A 247 -30.26 -16.34 -15.56
N ILE A 248 -30.32 -15.24 -14.77
CA ILE A 248 -31.57 -14.73 -14.22
C ILE A 248 -32.48 -14.22 -15.35
N GLY A 249 -31.99 -13.38 -16.25
CA GLY A 249 -32.72 -12.79 -17.36
C GLY A 249 -33.39 -13.86 -18.25
N ASN A 250 -32.64 -14.90 -18.61
CA ASN A 250 -33.17 -16.02 -19.40
C ASN A 250 -34.32 -16.74 -18.71
N GLN A 251 -34.23 -16.96 -17.39
CA GLN A 251 -35.28 -17.69 -16.65
C GLN A 251 -36.55 -16.84 -16.38
N ILE A 252 -36.43 -15.51 -16.28
CA ILE A 252 -37.58 -14.60 -16.17
C ILE A 252 -38.16 -14.18 -17.52
N GLY A 253 -37.59 -14.67 -18.64
CA GLY A 253 -38.08 -14.42 -19.99
C GLY A 253 -37.66 -13.11 -20.63
N VAL A 254 -36.64 -12.44 -20.10
CA VAL A 254 -36.10 -11.17 -20.65
C VAL A 254 -34.99 -11.40 -21.66
N GLY A 255 -34.33 -12.57 -21.62
CA GLY A 255 -33.22 -12.93 -22.54
C GLY A 255 -33.65 -13.39 -23.93
N ALA A 256 -34.94 -13.48 -24.20
CA ALA A 256 -35.48 -14.03 -25.48
C ALA A 256 -35.81 -12.96 -26.55
N ALA A 257 -35.42 -11.68 -26.32
CA ALA A 257 -35.84 -10.57 -27.19
C ALA A 257 -34.87 -10.22 -28.33
N GLU A 258 -33.78 -10.96 -28.55
CA GLU A 258 -32.81 -10.66 -29.63
C GLU A 258 -32.71 -11.68 -30.77
N GLU A 259 -33.63 -12.60 -30.91
CA GLU A 259 -33.73 -13.46 -32.14
C GLU A 259 -35.13 -13.44 -32.77
N THR A 260 -35.71 -12.30 -33.01
CA THR A 260 -36.70 -12.15 -34.05
C THR A 260 -36.20 -11.18 -35.09
N THR A 261 -35.15 -11.57 -35.80
CA THR A 261 -34.84 -11.01 -37.10
C THR A 261 -35.97 -11.35 -38.07
N ASP A 262 -36.65 -10.32 -38.50
CA ASP A 262 -37.17 -10.13 -39.86
C ASP A 262 -37.57 -11.41 -40.63
N THR A 263 -38.80 -11.84 -40.49
CA THR A 263 -39.48 -12.50 -41.60
C THR A 263 -40.70 -11.68 -41.98
N TRP A 264 -40.49 -10.49 -42.46
CA TRP A 264 -41.43 -9.85 -43.32
C TRP A 264 -41.17 -10.41 -44.71
N THR A 265 -41.68 -11.62 -44.96
CA THR A 265 -41.84 -12.12 -46.30
C THR A 265 -42.87 -11.25 -47.01
N ASN A 266 -42.36 -10.53 -47.94
CA ASN A 266 -43.03 -9.82 -49.02
C ASN A 266 -44.07 -10.74 -49.65
N THR A 267 -45.36 -10.52 -49.41
CA THR A 267 -46.44 -11.12 -50.19
C THR A 267 -46.92 -10.06 -51.19
N GLU A 268 -46.07 -9.76 -52.15
CA GLU A 268 -46.49 -9.28 -53.47
C GLU A 268 -46.80 -10.52 -54.29
N GLU A 269 -48.12 -10.83 -54.43
CA GLU A 269 -48.66 -11.32 -55.67
C GLU A 269 -50.20 -11.31 -55.61
N LEU A 270 -50.74 -10.85 -56.70
CA LEU A 270 -52.09 -10.98 -57.21
C LEU A 270 -53.05 -9.81 -57.04
N SER A 271 -53.01 -8.94 -57.97
CA SER A 271 -54.24 -8.49 -58.63
C SER A 271 -54.02 -8.34 -60.11
N GLN A 272 -54.39 -9.42 -60.81
CA GLN A 272 -54.66 -9.35 -62.27
C GLN A 272 -55.91 -8.48 -62.50
N ASP A 273 -55.75 -7.62 -63.48
CA ASP A 273 -56.54 -7.53 -64.70
C ASP A 273 -58.05 -7.41 -64.55
N TYR A 274 -58.58 -6.25 -64.88
CA TYR A 274 -59.80 -6.12 -65.72
C TYR A 274 -59.77 -4.86 -66.57
N THR A 275 -59.64 -5.09 -67.86
CA THR A 275 -59.97 -4.31 -69.07
C THR A 275 -61.32 -3.58 -68.97
N GLN A 276 -61.40 -2.39 -69.43
CA GLN A 276 -62.05 -1.79 -70.60
C GLN A 276 -61.88 -0.24 -70.62
#